data_0699fbf9bfbd5cecc36de59852bc7799
#
_entry.id   0699fbf9bfbd5cecc36de59852bc7799
#
_cell.length_a   1.000
_cell.length_b   1.000
_cell.length_c   1.000
_cell.angle_alpha   90.00
_cell.angle_beta   90.00
_cell.angle_gamma   90.00
#
_symmetry.space_group_name_H-M   'P 1'
#
loop_
_entity.id
_entity.type
_entity.pdbx_description
1 polymer ?
#
loop_
_entity_poly.entity_id
_entity_poly.type
_entity_poly.pdbx_seq_one_letter_code
_entity_poly.pdbx_strand_id
1 'polypeptide(L)'
;SEIIGRIKNDIKIYFIPNYGISIAKLMISGVDLWLNTPQKPQEASGTSGMKAACNGIPQLGTLDGWWIEGCIENVTGWSLCPQGMESHECTDDKMDSGYLYQKLEKTILPQFYSDREAWIKIMQRCIAVNGSFFNTNRMVQEYVLNAYFK
;
A
#
# COMPACT_ATOMS: atom_id res chain seq x y z
N SER A 1 -20.79 -11.34 6.57
CA SER A 1 -21.28 -10.08 7.10
C SER A 1 -22.40 -9.54 6.22
N GLU A 2 -23.25 -8.69 6.75
CA GLU A 2 -24.39 -8.08 6.04
C GLU A 2 -23.96 -7.32 4.78
N ILE A 3 -22.85 -6.62 4.83
CA ILE A 3 -22.28 -5.86 3.70
C ILE A 3 -21.95 -6.79 2.53
N ILE A 4 -21.24 -7.90 2.78
CA ILE A 4 -20.92 -8.88 1.74
C ILE A 4 -22.18 -9.42 1.08
N GLY A 5 -23.25 -9.66 1.87
CA GLY A 5 -24.53 -10.12 1.35
C GLY A 5 -25.19 -9.13 0.38
N ARG A 6 -25.04 -7.82 0.62
CA ARG A 6 -25.63 -6.76 -0.21
C ARG A 6 -24.93 -6.58 -1.55
N ILE A 7 -23.61 -6.68 -1.60
CA ILE A 7 -22.80 -6.34 -2.79
C ILE A 7 -22.22 -7.55 -3.53
N LYS A 8 -22.51 -8.77 -3.09
CA LYS A 8 -21.95 -10.01 -3.67
C LYS A 8 -22.23 -10.23 -5.16
N ASN A 9 -23.28 -9.60 -5.68
CA ASN A 9 -23.64 -9.71 -7.10
C ASN A 9 -22.87 -8.72 -7.97
N ASP A 10 -22.36 -7.64 -7.39
CA ASP A 10 -21.66 -6.58 -8.09
C ASP A 10 -20.15 -6.74 -7.96
N ILE A 11 -19.68 -7.14 -6.77
CA ILE A 11 -18.26 -7.29 -6.46
C ILE A 11 -18.02 -8.65 -5.79
N LYS A 12 -17.06 -9.40 -6.29
CA LYS A 12 -16.64 -10.66 -5.65
C LYS A 12 -15.74 -10.38 -4.46
N ILE A 13 -16.23 -10.70 -3.25
CA ILE A 13 -15.49 -10.54 -2.01
C ILE A 13 -15.23 -11.92 -1.41
N TYR A 14 -13.97 -12.19 -1.12
CA TYR A 14 -13.54 -13.43 -0.50
C TYR A 14 -12.90 -13.13 0.86
N PHE A 15 -13.44 -13.74 1.91
CA PHE A 15 -12.79 -13.77 3.21
C PHE A 15 -11.89 -14.98 3.29
N ILE A 16 -10.61 -14.76 3.52
CA ILE A 16 -9.61 -15.83 3.63
C ILE A 16 -9.27 -16.01 5.12
N PRO A 17 -9.74 -17.08 5.76
CA PRO A 17 -9.43 -17.35 7.16
C PRO A 17 -8.01 -17.85 7.35
N ASN A 18 -7.52 -17.81 8.60
CA ASN A 18 -6.21 -18.35 8.98
C ASN A 18 -5.05 -17.79 8.15
N TYR A 19 -5.02 -16.46 7.99
CA TYR A 19 -3.96 -15.78 7.28
C TYR A 19 -2.59 -16.10 7.90
N GLY A 20 -1.81 -16.90 7.19
CA GLY A 20 -0.47 -17.33 7.58
C GLY A 20 0.54 -17.12 6.46
N ILE A 21 1.80 -17.51 6.67
CA ILE A 21 2.90 -17.26 5.74
C ILE A 21 2.63 -17.79 4.33
N SER A 22 2.03 -18.97 4.20
CA SER A 22 1.73 -19.58 2.90
C SER A 22 0.71 -18.78 2.11
N ILE A 23 -0.37 -18.34 2.76
CA ILE A 23 -1.39 -17.49 2.14
C ILE A 23 -0.82 -16.11 1.84
N ALA A 24 -0.06 -15.54 2.78
CA ALA A 24 0.60 -14.25 2.59
C ALA A 24 1.49 -14.22 1.34
N LYS A 25 2.28 -15.26 1.12
CA LYS A 25 3.14 -15.37 -0.08
C LYS A 25 2.32 -15.29 -1.37
N LEU A 26 1.23 -16.04 -1.45
CA LEU A 26 0.37 -16.06 -2.63
C LEU A 26 -0.31 -14.71 -2.86
N MET A 27 -0.87 -14.12 -1.81
CA MET A 27 -1.54 -12.82 -1.90
C MET A 27 -0.56 -11.72 -2.31
N ILE A 28 0.57 -11.62 -1.61
CA ILE A 28 1.56 -10.56 -1.84
C ILE A 28 2.20 -10.64 -3.24
N SER A 29 2.25 -11.81 -3.87
CA SER A 29 2.78 -11.97 -5.23
C SER A 29 1.70 -12.01 -6.32
N GLY A 30 0.43 -12.11 -5.95
CA GLY A 30 -0.65 -12.39 -6.91
C GLY A 30 -1.75 -11.33 -7.01
N VAL A 31 -1.68 -10.24 -6.24
CA VAL A 31 -2.65 -9.14 -6.32
C VAL A 31 -2.10 -7.99 -7.18
N ASP A 32 -2.99 -7.19 -7.73
CA ASP A 32 -2.61 -6.03 -8.53
C ASP A 32 -2.47 -4.75 -7.72
N LEU A 33 -3.19 -4.63 -6.61
CA LEU A 33 -3.19 -3.49 -5.71
C LEU A 33 -3.20 -3.97 -4.26
N TRP A 34 -2.36 -3.37 -3.42
CA TRP A 34 -2.34 -3.62 -1.98
C TRP A 34 -3.08 -2.50 -1.25
N LEU A 35 -4.24 -2.82 -0.70
CA LEU A 35 -5.01 -1.86 0.11
C LEU A 35 -4.66 -2.05 1.59
N ASN A 36 -4.17 -1.00 2.25
CA ASN A 36 -3.85 -1.00 3.68
C ASN A 36 -4.36 0.28 4.34
N THR A 37 -5.39 0.15 5.17
CA THR A 37 -6.08 1.27 5.80
C THR A 37 -6.07 1.16 7.32
N PRO A 38 -4.88 1.22 7.97
CA PRO A 38 -4.80 1.23 9.41
C PRO A 38 -5.43 2.51 9.99
N GLN A 39 -5.97 2.40 11.19
CA GLN A 39 -6.37 3.58 11.95
C GLN A 39 -5.13 4.26 12.53
N LYS A 40 -4.91 5.50 12.18
CA LYS A 40 -3.76 6.27 12.66
C LYS A 40 -3.84 6.53 14.17
N PRO A 41 -2.70 6.51 14.87
CA PRO A 41 -1.33 6.13 14.52
C PRO A 41 -1.00 4.69 14.96
N GLN A 42 -1.81 3.71 14.59
CA GLN A 42 -1.70 2.33 15.12
C GLN A 42 -0.79 1.41 14.29
N GLU A 43 -0.40 1.83 13.10
CA GLU A 43 0.52 1.06 12.25
C GLU A 43 1.98 1.38 12.59
N ALA A 44 2.63 0.47 13.32
CA ALA A 44 4.02 0.68 13.74
C ALA A 44 5.02 0.60 12.56
N SER A 45 4.76 -0.24 11.57
CA SER A 45 5.63 -0.43 10.41
C SER A 45 4.86 -0.74 9.13
N GLY A 46 4.06 -1.83 9.07
CA GLY A 46 3.30 -2.22 7.88
C GLY A 46 4.13 -3.05 6.87
N THR A 47 4.85 -4.06 7.36
CA THR A 47 5.75 -4.88 6.53
C THR A 47 5.07 -5.62 5.38
N SER A 48 3.75 -5.78 5.39
CA SER A 48 2.99 -6.37 4.30
C SER A 48 3.08 -5.53 3.02
N GLY A 49 2.94 -4.21 3.14
CA GLY A 49 3.10 -3.28 2.03
C GLY A 49 4.53 -3.24 1.48
N MET A 50 5.55 -3.31 2.33
CA MET A 50 6.95 -3.44 1.89
C MET A 50 7.17 -4.69 1.04
N LYS A 51 6.60 -5.83 1.45
CA LYS A 51 6.67 -7.09 0.69
C LYS A 51 5.92 -6.98 -0.64
N ALA A 52 4.75 -6.33 -0.66
CA ALA A 52 4.01 -6.05 -1.87
C ALA A 52 4.84 -5.19 -2.84
N ALA A 53 5.47 -4.13 -2.37
CA ALA A 53 6.35 -3.29 -3.18
C ALA A 53 7.53 -4.05 -3.79
N CYS A 54 8.15 -4.99 -3.05
CA CYS A 54 9.20 -5.87 -3.57
C CYS A 54 8.70 -6.79 -4.72
N ASN A 55 7.40 -7.03 -4.80
CA ASN A 55 6.76 -7.79 -5.89
C ASN A 55 6.20 -6.86 -7.00
N GLY A 56 6.48 -5.57 -6.93
CA GLY A 56 5.99 -4.59 -7.90
C GLY A 56 4.52 -4.22 -7.73
N ILE A 57 3.95 -4.45 -6.56
CA ILE A 57 2.54 -4.17 -6.29
C ILE A 57 2.43 -2.80 -5.63
N PRO A 58 1.74 -1.84 -6.27
CA PRO A 58 1.50 -0.54 -5.69
C PRO A 58 0.56 -0.62 -4.48
N GLN A 59 0.73 0.29 -3.54
CA GLN A 59 -0.12 0.39 -2.37
C GLN A 59 -1.06 1.59 -2.48
N LEU A 60 -2.32 1.40 -2.06
CA LEU A 60 -3.25 2.45 -1.69
C LEU A 60 -3.47 2.36 -0.18
N GLY A 61 -3.26 3.43 0.56
CA GLY A 61 -3.42 3.34 2.01
C GLY A 61 -3.31 4.67 2.76
N THR A 62 -3.64 4.59 4.05
CA THR A 62 -3.44 5.72 4.96
C THR A 62 -1.95 5.97 5.18
N LEU A 63 -1.56 7.24 5.34
CA LEU A 63 -0.18 7.62 5.65
C LEU A 63 0.13 7.31 7.11
N ASP A 64 0.48 6.05 7.36
CA ASP A 64 0.88 5.53 8.66
C ASP A 64 1.98 4.48 8.50
N GLY A 65 2.78 4.26 9.54
CA GLY A 65 3.92 3.37 9.50
C GLY A 65 4.90 3.70 8.35
N TRP A 66 5.39 2.68 7.64
CA TRP A 66 6.33 2.82 6.53
C TRP A 66 5.80 3.64 5.37
N TRP A 67 4.44 3.68 5.19
CA TRP A 67 3.83 4.35 4.05
C TRP A 67 3.97 5.88 4.10
N ILE A 68 4.25 6.46 5.28
CA ILE A 68 4.63 7.87 5.42
C ILE A 68 5.90 8.19 4.60
N GLU A 69 6.86 7.27 4.60
CA GLU A 69 8.13 7.42 3.89
C GLU A 69 8.07 6.84 2.47
N GLY A 70 7.38 5.71 2.29
CA GLY A 70 7.35 4.95 1.04
C GLY A 70 6.35 5.46 -0.01
N CYS A 71 5.40 6.30 0.38
CA CYS A 71 4.40 6.83 -0.52
C CYS A 71 4.94 8.00 -1.34
N ILE A 72 5.12 7.77 -2.63
CA ILE A 72 5.32 8.83 -3.61
C ILE A 72 4.11 8.78 -4.54
N GLU A 73 3.25 9.77 -4.40
CA GLU A 73 1.95 9.84 -5.07
C GLU A 73 2.07 9.65 -6.59
N ASN A 74 1.29 8.72 -7.16
CA ASN A 74 1.32 8.32 -8.58
C ASN A 74 2.65 7.71 -9.06
N VAL A 75 3.58 7.42 -8.16
CA VAL A 75 4.90 6.86 -8.48
C VAL A 75 5.08 5.48 -7.86
N THR A 76 4.87 5.34 -6.56
CA THR A 76 4.95 4.07 -5.84
C THR A 76 3.59 3.57 -5.34
N GLY A 77 2.57 4.40 -5.47
CA GLY A 77 1.19 4.13 -5.05
C GLY A 77 0.44 5.41 -4.73
N TRP A 78 -0.52 5.32 -3.82
CA TRP A 78 -1.44 6.41 -3.51
C TRP A 78 -1.75 6.49 -2.02
N SER A 79 -1.86 7.71 -1.52
CA SER A 79 -2.29 7.99 -0.16
C SER A 79 -3.79 8.26 -0.09
N LEU A 80 -4.38 7.99 1.07
CA LEU A 80 -5.74 8.42 1.43
C LEU A 80 -5.73 9.81 2.09
N CYS A 81 -4.89 10.70 1.58
CA CYS A 81 -4.73 12.05 2.06
C CYS A 81 -4.81 13.03 0.90
N PRO A 82 -5.39 14.22 1.08
CA PRO A 82 -5.35 15.26 0.06
C PRO A 82 -3.92 15.61 -0.33
N GLN A 83 -3.71 15.91 -1.58
CA GLN A 83 -2.41 16.36 -2.06
C GLN A 83 -2.01 17.68 -1.38
N GLY A 84 -0.81 17.70 -0.79
CA GLY A 84 -0.28 18.88 -0.08
C GLY A 84 -0.61 18.95 1.40
N MET A 85 -1.37 18.02 1.95
CA MET A 85 -1.56 17.88 3.39
C MET A 85 -0.52 16.96 4.01
N GLU A 86 -0.10 17.29 5.22
CA GLU A 86 0.79 16.45 6.02
C GLU A 86 0.04 15.25 6.62
N SER A 87 0.76 14.15 6.88
CA SER A 87 0.15 12.91 7.38
C SER A 87 -0.64 13.10 8.67
N HIS A 88 -0.22 14.03 9.54
CA HIS A 88 -0.88 14.33 10.81
C HIS A 88 -2.19 15.12 10.66
N GLU A 89 -2.42 15.75 9.51
CA GLU A 89 -3.65 16.48 9.21
C GLU A 89 -4.77 15.57 8.68
N CYS A 90 -4.40 14.39 8.16
CA CYS A 90 -5.31 13.41 7.57
C CYS A 90 -5.73 12.38 8.63
N THR A 91 -6.67 12.75 9.53
CA THR A 91 -7.07 11.93 10.68
C THR A 91 -8.56 11.57 10.73
N ASP A 92 -9.34 11.96 9.73
CA ASP A 92 -10.80 11.74 9.72
C ASP A 92 -11.17 10.51 8.86
N ASP A 93 -11.68 9.46 9.49
CA ASP A 93 -12.15 8.23 8.83
C ASP A 93 -13.20 8.46 7.73
N LYS A 94 -14.03 9.50 7.86
CA LYS A 94 -15.02 9.84 6.82
C LYS A 94 -14.35 10.46 5.59
N MET A 95 -13.32 11.25 5.80
CA MET A 95 -12.51 11.78 4.70
C MET A 95 -11.75 10.67 4.01
N ASP A 96 -11.15 9.74 4.75
CA ASP A 96 -10.42 8.59 4.23
C ASP A 96 -11.27 7.74 3.28
N SER A 97 -12.53 7.46 3.65
CA SER A 97 -13.44 6.72 2.78
C SER A 97 -13.77 7.45 1.48
N GLY A 98 -13.97 8.77 1.54
CA GLY A 98 -14.17 9.60 0.36
C GLY A 98 -12.97 9.59 -0.59
N TYR A 99 -11.76 9.74 -0.04
CA TYR A 99 -10.52 9.66 -0.83
C TYR A 99 -10.26 8.27 -1.38
N LEU A 100 -10.60 7.21 -0.64
CA LEU A 100 -10.51 5.83 -1.12
C LEU A 100 -11.29 5.65 -2.42
N TYR A 101 -12.58 5.98 -2.42
CA TYR A 101 -13.42 5.86 -3.61
C TYR A 101 -12.95 6.78 -4.74
N GLN A 102 -12.63 8.03 -4.42
CA GLN A 102 -12.13 8.97 -5.42
C GLN A 102 -10.85 8.47 -6.11
N LYS A 103 -9.87 7.97 -5.35
CA LYS A 103 -8.63 7.43 -5.89
C LYS A 103 -8.87 6.18 -6.73
N LEU A 104 -9.69 5.26 -6.25
CA LEU A 104 -10.05 4.07 -7.01
C LEU A 104 -10.73 4.43 -8.33
N GLU A 105 -11.81 5.21 -8.30
CA GLU A 105 -12.63 5.50 -9.48
C GLU A 105 -11.96 6.44 -10.47
N LYS A 106 -11.25 7.48 -9.99
CA LYS A 106 -10.73 8.54 -10.88
C LYS A 106 -9.28 8.31 -11.30
N THR A 107 -8.53 7.50 -10.59
CA THR A 107 -7.09 7.35 -10.84
C THR A 107 -6.71 5.89 -11.09
N ILE A 108 -6.94 5.01 -10.12
CA ILE A 108 -6.37 3.67 -10.11
C ILE A 108 -7.02 2.76 -11.16
N LEU A 109 -8.36 2.66 -11.15
CA LEU A 109 -9.08 1.82 -12.11
C LEU A 109 -8.87 2.27 -13.57
N PRO A 110 -8.93 3.57 -13.90
CA PRO A 110 -8.59 4.02 -15.26
C PRO A 110 -7.17 3.68 -15.68
N GLN A 111 -6.17 3.86 -14.80
CA GLN A 111 -4.78 3.48 -15.11
C GLN A 111 -4.64 1.98 -15.31
N PHE A 112 -5.23 1.17 -14.42
CA PHE A 112 -5.13 -0.28 -14.51
C PHE A 112 -5.75 -0.86 -15.78
N TYR A 113 -6.96 -0.39 -16.14
CA TYR A 113 -7.70 -0.95 -17.29
C TYR A 113 -7.39 -0.29 -18.62
N SER A 114 -6.98 0.98 -18.63
CA SER A 114 -6.88 1.76 -19.87
C SER A 114 -5.47 2.28 -20.17
N ASP A 115 -4.55 2.30 -19.20
CA ASP A 115 -3.16 2.75 -19.39
C ASP A 115 -2.16 1.74 -18.83
N ARG A 116 -1.98 0.65 -19.56
CA ARG A 116 -1.07 -0.44 -19.18
C ARG A 116 0.38 0.01 -18.99
N GLU A 117 0.83 0.97 -19.79
CA GLU A 117 2.21 1.48 -19.67
C GLU A 117 2.43 2.26 -18.38
N ALA A 118 1.49 3.14 -18.03
CA ALA A 118 1.55 3.87 -16.76
C ALA A 118 1.52 2.90 -15.57
N TRP A 119 0.67 1.87 -15.62
CA TRP A 119 0.61 0.84 -14.58
C TRP A 119 1.95 0.10 -14.41
N ILE A 120 2.54 -0.36 -15.51
CA ILE A 120 3.84 -1.05 -15.48
C ILE A 120 4.95 -0.14 -14.94
N LYS A 121 4.94 1.14 -15.26
CA LYS A 121 5.89 2.12 -14.70
C LYS A 121 5.78 2.23 -13.18
N ILE A 122 4.56 2.24 -12.65
CA ILE A 122 4.35 2.24 -11.19
C ILE A 122 4.88 0.95 -10.58
N MET A 123 4.57 -0.22 -11.16
CA MET A 123 5.09 -1.51 -10.69
C MET A 123 6.63 -1.54 -10.67
N GLN A 124 7.27 -1.07 -11.73
CA GLN A 124 8.73 -0.97 -11.82
C GLN A 124 9.31 -0.07 -10.72
N ARG A 125 8.65 1.06 -10.44
CA ARG A 125 9.07 2.00 -9.40
C ARG A 125 8.84 1.47 -7.99
N CYS A 126 7.80 0.67 -7.75
CA CYS A 126 7.64 -0.04 -6.49
C CYS A 126 8.87 -0.91 -6.19
N ILE A 127 9.38 -1.64 -7.17
CA ILE A 127 10.59 -2.47 -7.02
C ILE A 127 11.84 -1.57 -6.90
N ALA A 128 12.03 -0.66 -7.85
CA ALA A 128 13.26 0.11 -7.97
C ALA A 128 13.45 1.12 -6.83
N VAL A 129 12.39 1.73 -6.33
CA VAL A 129 12.45 2.74 -5.27
C VAL A 129 12.21 2.09 -3.91
N ASN A 130 11.00 1.54 -3.71
CA ASN A 130 10.63 1.01 -2.39
C ASN A 130 11.34 -0.30 -2.06
N GLY A 131 11.38 -1.25 -3.00
CA GLY A 131 12.03 -2.54 -2.78
C GLY A 131 13.52 -2.43 -2.52
N SER A 132 14.22 -1.50 -3.19
CA SER A 132 15.63 -1.24 -2.96
C SER A 132 15.93 -0.50 -1.66
N PHE A 133 15.02 0.34 -1.19
CA PHE A 133 15.22 1.15 0.01
C PHE A 133 14.72 0.45 1.29
N PHE A 134 13.51 -0.09 1.27
CA PHE A 134 12.88 -0.73 2.44
C PHE A 134 13.16 -2.23 2.48
N ASN A 135 14.41 -2.62 2.69
CA ASN A 135 14.83 -4.01 2.79
C ASN A 135 15.74 -4.27 3.99
N THR A 136 15.81 -5.53 4.38
CA THR A 136 16.57 -5.96 5.57
C THR A 136 18.08 -5.72 5.43
N ASN A 137 18.65 -5.85 4.23
CA ASN A 137 20.08 -5.66 4.02
C ASN A 137 20.50 -4.23 4.33
N ARG A 138 19.77 -3.24 3.80
CA ARG A 138 20.00 -1.83 4.11
C ARG A 138 19.78 -1.54 5.60
N MET A 139 18.70 -2.06 6.17
CA MET A 139 18.40 -1.89 7.60
C MET A 139 19.57 -2.35 8.47
N VAL A 140 20.10 -3.56 8.24
CA VAL A 140 21.25 -4.09 9.00
C VAL A 140 22.48 -3.23 8.78
N GLN A 141 22.76 -2.80 7.55
CA GLN A 141 23.89 -1.91 7.26
C GLN A 141 23.80 -0.59 8.04
N GLU A 142 22.63 0.03 8.08
CA GLU A 142 22.42 1.27 8.84
C GLU A 142 22.61 1.06 10.34
N TYR A 143 22.15 -0.05 10.91
CA TYR A 143 22.43 -0.38 12.30
C TYR A 143 23.90 -0.58 12.57
N VAL A 144 24.60 -1.29 11.69
CA VAL A 144 26.04 -1.52 11.82
C VAL A 144 26.79 -0.18 11.83
N LEU A 145 26.53 0.67 10.85
CA LEU A 145 27.25 1.94 10.68
C LEU A 145 26.89 2.99 11.74
N ASN A 146 25.63 3.06 12.14
CA ASN A 146 25.14 4.16 12.96
C ASN A 146 24.94 3.82 14.45
N ALA A 147 24.89 2.53 14.82
CA ALA A 147 24.65 2.12 16.18
C ALA A 147 25.77 1.25 16.79
N TYR A 148 26.33 0.29 16.04
CA TYR A 148 27.25 -0.68 16.61
C TYR A 148 28.73 -0.27 16.51
N PHE A 149 29.09 0.55 15.56
CA PHE A 149 30.48 0.98 15.33
C PHE A 149 30.68 2.51 15.44
N LYS A 150 29.91 3.12 16.33
CA LYS A 150 30.11 4.51 16.75
C LYS A 150 31.18 4.60 17.80
#